data_c4b97892b8a0cf0df73d85fbbc4e4705
#
_entry.id   c4b97892b8a0cf0df73d85fbbc4e4705
#
_cell.length_a   1.000
_cell.length_b   1.000
_cell.length_c   1.000
_cell.angle_alpha   90.00
_cell.angle_beta   90.00
_cell.angle_gamma   90.00
#
_symmetry.space_group_name_H-M   'P 1'
#
loop_
_entity.id
_entity.type
_entity.pdbx_description
1 polymer ?
#
loop_
_entity_poly.entity_id
_entity_poly.type
_entity_poly.pdbx_seq_one_letter_code
_entity_poly.pdbx_strand_id
1 'polypeptide(L)' 'MFHPFSEPVEQLSDTELQERISELNRKYFAAQRLGKNNMLTQIQTFVTIYRDEVRRRALQDKLKTNDQDKDLDQLINVD' A
#
# COMPACT_ATOMS: atom_id res chain seq x y z
N MET A 1 -2.58 22.58 6.07
CA MET A 1 -2.92 21.38 6.86
C MET A 1 -2.84 20.16 5.98
N PHE A 2 -2.19 19.15 6.44
CA PHE A 2 -2.03 17.94 5.66
C PHE A 2 -3.31 17.10 5.66
N HIS A 3 -3.69 16.62 4.52
CA HIS A 3 -4.85 15.76 4.37
C HIS A 3 -4.51 14.66 3.38
N PRO A 4 -4.75 13.37 3.71
CA PRO A 4 -4.33 12.28 2.83
C PRO A 4 -4.85 12.40 1.41
N PHE A 5 -6.04 12.90 1.22
CA PHE A 5 -6.62 13.00 -0.10
C PHE A 5 -6.18 14.23 -0.88
N SER A 6 -5.57 15.19 -0.23
CA SER A 6 -5.08 16.36 -0.95
C SER A 6 -3.77 16.08 -1.66
N GLU A 7 -3.22 14.90 -1.43
CA GLU A 7 -1.94 14.49 -2.00
C GLU A 7 -2.16 13.21 -2.81
N PRO A 8 -1.97 13.25 -4.13
CA PRO A 8 -2.19 12.03 -4.93
C PRO A 8 -1.24 10.92 -4.49
N VAL A 9 -1.81 9.75 -4.27
CA VAL A 9 -0.99 8.63 -3.81
C VAL A 9 0.05 8.23 -4.84
N GLU A 10 -0.23 8.48 -6.12
CA GLU A 10 0.70 8.12 -7.18
C GLU A 10 2.01 8.90 -7.09
N GLN A 11 1.99 10.05 -6.44
CA GLN A 11 3.16 10.90 -6.33
C GLN A 11 4.01 10.58 -5.12
N LEU A 12 3.52 9.74 -4.23
CA LEU A 12 4.28 9.38 -3.04
C LEU A 12 5.35 8.35 -3.40
N SER A 13 6.50 8.48 -2.77
CA SER A 13 7.53 7.47 -2.93
C SER A 13 7.13 6.20 -2.19
N ASP A 14 7.82 5.10 -2.50
CA ASP A 14 7.54 3.85 -1.81
C ASP A 14 7.76 4.00 -0.31
N THR A 15 8.81 4.68 0.07
CA THR A 15 9.10 4.92 1.48
C THR A 15 7.98 5.71 2.13
N GLU A 16 7.53 6.76 1.45
CA GLU A 16 6.44 7.57 1.99
C GLU A 16 5.16 6.78 2.15
N LEU A 17 4.87 5.91 1.18
CA LEU A 17 3.70 5.07 1.28
C LEU A 17 3.78 4.16 2.50
N GLN A 18 4.92 3.53 2.70
CA GLN A 18 5.09 2.65 3.84
C GLN A 18 4.97 3.41 5.16
N GLU A 19 5.52 4.59 5.21
CA GLU A 19 5.44 5.41 6.41
C GLU A 19 4.00 5.78 6.72
N ARG A 20 3.23 6.13 5.70
CA ARG A 20 1.83 6.50 5.91
C ARG A 20 1.01 5.31 6.36
N ILE A 21 1.26 4.15 5.77
CA ILE A 21 0.56 2.95 6.18
C ILE A 21 0.89 2.61 7.62
N SER A 22 2.15 2.69 8.00
CA SER A 22 2.56 2.41 9.38
C SER A 22 1.90 3.37 10.36
N GLU A 23 1.85 4.64 9.99
CA GLU A 23 1.24 5.65 10.84
C GLU A 23 -0.25 5.40 11.01
N LEU A 24 -0.92 5.07 9.91
CA LEU A 24 -2.33 4.78 9.97
C LEU A 24 -2.62 3.53 10.80
N ASN A 25 -1.77 2.53 10.68
CA ASN A 25 -1.93 1.32 11.49
C ASN A 25 -1.82 1.63 12.97
N ARG A 26 -0.87 2.48 13.34
CA ARG A 26 -0.74 2.88 14.74
C ARG A 26 -1.98 3.60 15.23
N LYS A 27 -2.50 4.49 14.40
CA LYS A 27 -3.72 5.21 14.75
C LYS A 27 -4.90 4.27 14.85
N TYR A 28 -4.94 3.27 13.99
CA TYR A 28 -6.00 2.28 14.02
C TYR A 28 -6.02 1.56 15.37
N PHE A 29 -4.88 1.07 15.81
CA PHE A 29 -4.81 0.36 17.08
C PHE A 29 -5.14 1.28 18.26
N ALA A 30 -4.70 2.54 18.19
CA ALA A 30 -5.04 3.49 19.25
C ALA A 30 -6.53 3.75 19.28
N ALA A 31 -7.15 3.94 18.13
CA ALA A 31 -8.59 4.18 18.06
C ALA A 31 -9.36 2.95 18.53
N GLN A 32 -8.85 1.77 18.23
CA GLN A 32 -9.48 0.53 18.67
C GLN A 32 -9.48 0.44 20.20
N ARG A 33 -8.38 0.77 20.81
CA ARG A 33 -8.31 0.75 22.27
C ARG A 33 -9.23 1.76 22.90
N LEU A 34 -9.43 2.89 22.25
CA LEU A 34 -10.30 3.94 22.75
C LEU A 34 -11.75 3.74 22.39
N GLY A 35 -12.05 2.72 21.59
CA GLY A 35 -13.43 2.45 21.19
C GLY A 35 -13.99 3.44 20.20
N LYS A 36 -13.16 4.10 19.43
CA LYS A 36 -13.61 5.10 18.47
C LYS A 36 -13.90 4.47 17.13
N ASN A 37 -15.05 3.86 17.02
CA ASN A 37 -15.41 3.06 15.85
C ASN A 37 -15.46 3.86 14.56
N ASN A 38 -15.91 5.11 14.63
CA ASN A 38 -15.97 5.94 13.43
C ASN A 38 -14.58 6.16 12.86
N MET A 39 -13.60 6.34 13.72
CA MET A 39 -12.23 6.53 13.27
C MET A 39 -11.67 5.27 12.65
N LEU A 40 -12.07 4.11 13.16
CA LEU A 40 -11.59 2.85 12.60
C LEU A 40 -11.98 2.71 11.13
N THR A 41 -13.22 3.02 10.82
CA THR A 41 -13.69 2.94 9.44
C THR A 41 -12.92 3.89 8.54
N GLN A 42 -12.74 5.13 8.99
CA GLN A 42 -12.00 6.11 8.22
C GLN A 42 -10.57 5.67 7.97
N ILE A 43 -9.91 5.19 9.01
CA ILE A 43 -8.52 4.78 8.89
C ILE A 43 -8.42 3.59 7.94
N GLN A 44 -9.35 2.66 8.03
CA GLN A 44 -9.34 1.52 7.11
C GLN A 44 -9.47 1.96 5.66
N THR A 45 -10.30 2.95 5.41
CA THR A 45 -10.45 3.47 4.06
C THR A 45 -9.13 4.00 3.53
N PHE A 46 -8.44 4.80 4.34
CA PHE A 46 -7.14 5.34 3.92
C PHE A 46 -6.11 4.23 3.73
N VAL A 47 -6.07 3.28 4.65
CA VAL A 47 -5.12 2.18 4.53
C VAL A 47 -5.35 1.41 3.25
N THR A 48 -6.61 1.17 2.92
CA THR A 48 -6.95 0.46 1.69
C THR A 48 -6.43 1.21 0.47
N ILE A 49 -6.61 2.54 0.46
CA ILE A 49 -6.15 3.34 -0.68
C ILE A 49 -4.64 3.23 -0.83
N TYR A 50 -3.90 3.34 0.26
CA TYR A 50 -2.44 3.27 0.18
C TYR A 50 -1.97 1.86 -0.16
N ARG A 51 -2.61 0.85 0.38
CA ARG A 51 -2.24 -0.54 0.07
C ARG A 51 -2.55 -0.90 -1.36
N ASP A 52 -3.64 -0.38 -1.90
CA ASP A 52 -3.96 -0.60 -3.31
C ASP A 52 -2.88 -0.02 -4.20
N GLU A 53 -2.35 1.15 -3.81
CA GLU A 53 -1.27 1.74 -4.58
C GLU A 53 -0.01 0.90 -4.52
N VAL A 54 0.31 0.38 -3.34
CA VAL A 54 1.47 -0.50 -3.19
C VAL A 54 1.30 -1.74 -4.07
N ARG A 55 0.11 -2.30 -4.05
CA ARG A 55 -0.17 -3.49 -4.86
C ARG A 55 -0.05 -3.17 -6.35
N ARG A 56 -0.58 -2.03 -6.76
CA ARG A 56 -0.51 -1.63 -8.15
C ARG A 56 0.94 -1.52 -8.61
N ARG A 57 1.79 -0.92 -7.78
CA ARG A 57 3.20 -0.78 -8.12
C ARG A 57 3.90 -2.13 -8.18
N ALA A 58 3.57 -3.00 -7.25
CA ALA A 58 4.16 -4.34 -7.26
C ALA A 58 3.77 -5.10 -8.51
N LEU A 59 2.52 -4.95 -8.94
CA LEU A 59 2.07 -5.62 -10.17
C LEU A 59 2.77 -5.04 -11.39
N GLN A 60 2.97 -3.73 -11.42
CA GLN A 60 3.67 -3.11 -12.53
C GLN A 60 5.12 -3.57 -12.60
N ASP A 61 5.77 -3.66 -11.45
CA ASP A 61 7.13 -4.17 -11.42
C ASP A 61 7.18 -5.59 -11.90
N LYS A 62 6.21 -6.38 -11.49
CA LYS A 62 6.16 -7.77 -11.91
C LYS A 62 5.99 -7.89 -13.40
N LEU A 63 5.13 -7.06 -13.98
CA LEU A 63 4.92 -7.08 -15.42
C LEU A 63 6.17 -6.68 -16.18
N LYS A 64 6.85 -5.65 -15.69
CA LYS A 64 8.10 -5.25 -16.31
C LYS A 64 9.14 -6.35 -16.24
N THR A 65 9.22 -6.98 -15.09
CA THR A 65 10.18 -8.05 -14.87
C THR A 65 9.86 -9.23 -15.75
N ASN A 66 8.58 -9.50 -15.95
CA ASN A 66 8.18 -10.61 -16.81
C ASN A 66 8.72 -10.49 -18.22
N ASP A 67 8.73 -9.27 -18.73
CA ASP A 67 9.28 -9.06 -20.06
C ASP A 67 10.74 -9.45 -20.14
N GLN A 68 11.46 -9.22 -19.08
CA GLN A 68 12.88 -9.54 -19.04
C GLN A 68 13.15 -10.93 -18.53
N ASP A 69 12.29 -11.43 -17.69
CA ASP A 69 12.56 -12.63 -16.92
C ASP A 69 11.73 -13.81 -17.35
N LYS A 70 11.33 -13.82 -18.58
CA LYS A 70 10.66 -15.00 -19.09
C LYS A 70 11.49 -16.24 -18.86
N ASP A 71 12.78 -16.07 -19.00
CA ASP A 71 13.69 -17.18 -18.75
C ASP A 71 13.58 -17.68 -17.33
N LEU A 72 13.51 -16.75 -16.40
CA LEU A 72 13.40 -17.13 -15.02
C LEU A 72 12.08 -17.83 -14.74
N ASP A 73 11.04 -17.35 -15.35
CA ASP A 73 9.75 -18.01 -15.20
C ASP A 73 9.80 -19.42 -15.71
N GLN A 74 10.47 -19.60 -16.82
CA GLN A 74 10.63 -20.93 -17.38
C GLN A 74 11.42 -21.83 -16.47
N LEU A 75 12.44 -21.26 -15.86
CA LEU A 75 13.24 -22.05 -14.93
C LEU A 75 12.41 -22.53 -13.77
N ILE A 76 11.56 -21.67 -13.30
CA ILE A 76 10.68 -22.04 -12.20
C ILE A 76 9.70 -23.09 -12.64
N ASN A 77 9.21 -22.96 -13.85
CA ASN A 77 8.20 -23.86 -14.36
C ASN A 77 8.75 -25.22 -14.73
N VAL A 78 10.00 -25.25 -14.99
CA VAL A 78 10.62 -26.50 -15.40
C VAL A 78 10.58 -27.54 -14.30
N ASP A 79 10.43 -27.11 -13.14
CA ASP A 79 10.38 -28.04 -12.00
C ASP A 79 9.20 -28.98 -12.02
#